data_35f63df55ce28469893e225783c92840
#
_entry.id   35f63df55ce28469893e225783c92840
#
_cell.length_a   1.000
_cell.length_b   1.000
_cell.length_c   1.000
_cell.angle_alpha   90.00
_cell.angle_beta   90.00
_cell.angle_gamma   90.00
#
_symmetry.space_group_name_H-M   'P 1'
#
loop_
_entity.id
_entity.type
_entity.pdbx_description
1 polymer ?
#
loop_
_entity_poly.entity_id
_entity_poly.type
_entity_poly.pdbx_seq_one_letter_code
_entity_poly.pdbx_strand_id
1 'polypeptide(L)'
;MLHYGVKLSKDTNRTILAEVPDVPGAITFGDDRAEALARVVDAIETVLLGHMADRREIPLPRPGRRGPFVTLPALTEAKLALYTEMRAAKVGKAELARRLNWHLPQVDRLLDLRHNSRLDQLEAAFRVLGKQISVEVSPAA
;
A
#
# COMPACT_ATOMS: atom_id res chain seq x y z
N MET A 1 -10.50 -0.38 -3.48
CA MET A 1 -10.11 -0.29 -2.06
C MET A 1 -9.40 -1.56 -1.64
N LEU A 2 -8.21 -1.46 -1.02
CA LEU A 2 -7.45 -2.64 -0.61
C LEU A 2 -7.76 -3.00 0.85
N HIS A 3 -8.49 -4.11 1.01
CA HIS A 3 -8.83 -4.69 2.30
C HIS A 3 -8.06 -5.98 2.49
N TYR A 4 -7.23 -6.03 3.51
CA TYR A 4 -6.48 -7.24 3.83
C TYR A 4 -7.08 -7.93 5.05
N GLY A 5 -7.30 -9.24 4.95
CA GLY A 5 -7.72 -10.05 6.08
C GLY A 5 -6.60 -10.16 7.12
N VAL A 6 -6.97 -10.05 8.39
CA VAL A 6 -6.04 -10.11 9.51
C VAL A 6 -6.39 -11.30 10.39
N LYS A 7 -5.39 -12.09 10.73
CA LYS A 7 -5.54 -13.18 11.71
C LYS A 7 -5.06 -12.67 13.05
N LEU A 8 -5.98 -12.62 14.02
CA LEU A 8 -5.67 -12.22 15.39
C LEU A 8 -5.55 -13.46 16.28
N SER A 9 -4.57 -13.46 17.17
CA SER A 9 -4.38 -14.50 18.16
C SER A 9 -3.81 -13.93 19.44
N LYS A 10 -4.05 -14.60 20.57
CA LYS A 10 -3.46 -14.21 21.83
C LYS A 10 -2.03 -14.72 21.91
N ASP A 11 -1.11 -13.84 22.29
CA ASP A 11 0.26 -14.20 22.56
C ASP A 11 0.45 -14.54 24.05
N THR A 12 1.58 -15.17 24.37
CA THR A 12 1.92 -15.62 25.72
C THR A 12 2.03 -14.47 26.73
N ASN A 13 2.30 -13.25 26.28
CA ASN A 13 2.44 -12.07 27.10
C ASN A 13 1.15 -11.25 27.28
N ARG A 14 -0.02 -11.86 27.04
CA ARG A 14 -1.33 -11.19 27.05
C ARG A 14 -1.50 -10.11 25.99
N THR A 15 -0.60 -10.06 25.01
CA THR A 15 -0.74 -9.20 23.85
C THR A 15 -1.55 -9.90 22.75
N ILE A 16 -2.03 -9.13 21.81
CA ILE A 16 -2.73 -9.65 20.61
C ILE A 16 -1.74 -9.63 19.45
N LEU A 17 -1.52 -10.78 18.86
CA LEU A 17 -0.73 -10.93 17.65
C LEU A 17 -1.63 -10.72 16.44
N ALA A 18 -1.16 -9.94 15.47
CA ALA A 18 -1.86 -9.69 14.21
C ALA A 18 -0.96 -10.08 13.04
N GLU A 19 -1.48 -10.95 12.19
CA GLU A 19 -0.79 -11.41 10.98
C GLU A 19 -1.67 -11.16 9.76
N VAL A 20 -1.05 -10.85 8.63
CA VAL A 20 -1.75 -10.68 7.35
C VAL A 20 -1.32 -11.82 6.43
N PRO A 21 -2.14 -12.88 6.30
CA PRO A 21 -1.75 -14.05 5.51
C PRO A 21 -1.43 -13.74 4.05
N ASP A 22 -2.09 -12.74 3.45
CA ASP A 22 -1.87 -12.38 2.05
C ASP A 22 -0.65 -11.51 1.85
N VAL A 23 -0.03 -11.02 2.93
CA VAL A 23 1.21 -10.24 2.90
C VAL A 23 2.21 -10.90 3.85
N PRO A 24 2.90 -11.96 3.42
CA PRO A 24 3.85 -12.66 4.27
C PRO A 24 4.91 -11.72 4.84
N GLY A 25 5.13 -11.80 6.15
CA GLY A 25 6.02 -10.91 6.87
C GLY A 25 5.33 -9.71 7.53
N ALA A 26 4.09 -9.41 7.16
CA ALA A 26 3.29 -8.39 7.84
C ALA A 26 2.72 -8.97 9.13
N ILE A 27 3.47 -8.82 10.20
CA ILE A 27 3.14 -9.32 11.52
C ILE A 27 3.48 -8.27 12.57
N THR A 28 2.59 -8.08 13.52
CA THR A 28 2.78 -7.15 14.62
C THR A 28 1.95 -7.60 15.83
N PHE A 29 2.00 -6.84 16.88
CA PHE A 29 1.21 -7.09 18.08
C PHE A 29 0.75 -5.78 18.71
N GLY A 30 -0.24 -5.87 19.57
CA GLY A 30 -0.74 -4.74 20.34
C GLY A 30 -1.24 -5.22 21.71
N ASP A 31 -1.47 -4.28 22.61
CA ASP A 31 -1.98 -4.60 23.95
C ASP A 31 -3.45 -5.03 23.89
N ASP A 32 -4.17 -4.58 22.89
CA ASP A 32 -5.54 -4.97 22.61
C ASP A 32 -5.77 -5.13 21.11
N ARG A 33 -6.98 -5.56 20.77
CA ARG A 33 -7.40 -5.78 19.37
C ARG A 33 -7.29 -4.52 18.53
N ALA A 34 -7.75 -3.39 19.04
CA ALA A 34 -7.76 -2.12 18.31
C ALA A 34 -6.34 -1.66 17.99
N GLU A 35 -5.44 -1.74 18.94
CA GLU A 35 -4.04 -1.38 18.74
C GLU A 35 -3.35 -2.31 17.76
N ALA A 36 -3.58 -3.61 17.86
CA ALA A 36 -3.00 -4.59 16.94
C ALA A 36 -3.45 -4.31 15.49
N LEU A 37 -4.74 -4.03 15.28
CA LEU A 37 -5.27 -3.70 13.95
C LEU A 37 -4.72 -2.37 13.42
N ALA A 38 -4.53 -1.37 14.27
CA ALA A 38 -3.94 -0.10 13.86
C ALA A 38 -2.48 -0.27 13.43
N ARG A 39 -1.72 -1.06 14.17
CA ARG A 39 -0.30 -1.31 13.89
C ARG A 39 -0.09 -2.17 12.65
N VAL A 40 -1.04 -3.04 12.31
CA VAL A 40 -0.88 -3.95 11.19
C VAL A 40 -0.86 -3.22 9.85
N VAL A 41 -1.51 -2.06 9.74
CA VAL A 41 -1.44 -1.22 8.54
C VAL A 41 0.00 -0.80 8.28
N ASP A 42 0.70 -0.33 9.31
CA ASP A 42 2.12 0.04 9.19
C ASP A 42 2.99 -1.17 8.83
N ALA A 43 2.71 -2.33 9.41
CA ALA A 43 3.42 -3.56 9.09
C ALA A 43 3.23 -3.96 7.62
N ILE A 44 2.01 -3.84 7.09
CA ILE A 44 1.75 -4.07 5.67
C ILE A 44 2.57 -3.11 4.82
N GLU A 45 2.52 -1.82 5.09
CA GLU A 45 3.24 -0.81 4.32
C GLU A 45 4.75 -1.06 4.34
N THR A 46 5.30 -1.47 5.47
CA THR A 46 6.72 -1.81 5.59
C THR A 46 7.10 -2.96 4.65
N VAL A 47 6.31 -4.03 4.63
CA VAL A 47 6.56 -5.17 3.74
C VAL A 47 6.40 -4.77 2.28
N LEU A 48 5.36 -4.00 1.95
CA LEU A 48 5.11 -3.57 0.57
C LEU A 48 6.21 -2.64 0.06
N LEU A 49 6.78 -1.78 0.90
CA LEU A 49 7.95 -0.98 0.54
C LEU A 49 9.13 -1.87 0.15
N GLY A 50 9.33 -2.99 0.84
CA GLY A 50 10.33 -3.98 0.49
C GLY A 50 10.08 -4.61 -0.87
N HIS A 51 8.83 -4.98 -1.17
CA HIS A 51 8.46 -5.49 -2.49
C HIS A 51 8.75 -4.47 -3.59
N MET A 52 8.42 -3.21 -3.36
CA MET A 52 8.67 -2.13 -4.33
C MET A 52 10.17 -1.92 -4.56
N ALA A 53 10.97 -1.94 -3.50
CA ALA A 53 12.43 -1.82 -3.60
C ALA A 53 13.05 -2.96 -4.39
N ASP A 54 12.52 -4.16 -4.24
CA ASP A 54 12.97 -5.36 -4.95
C ASP A 54 12.33 -5.51 -6.34
N ARG A 55 11.52 -4.54 -6.75
CA ARG A 55 10.79 -4.55 -8.04
C ARG A 55 9.89 -5.77 -8.20
N ARG A 56 9.31 -6.24 -7.09
CA ARG A 56 8.40 -7.39 -7.09
C ARG A 56 6.96 -6.94 -7.17
N GLU A 57 6.10 -7.86 -7.59
CA GLU A 57 4.66 -7.66 -7.64
C GLU A 57 4.10 -7.44 -6.23
N ILE A 58 3.10 -6.56 -6.13
CA ILE A 58 2.39 -6.31 -4.87
C ILE A 58 1.43 -7.47 -4.60
N PRO A 59 1.53 -8.14 -3.45
CA PRO A 59 0.56 -9.16 -3.08
C PRO A 59 -0.81 -8.55 -2.84
N LEU A 60 -1.81 -9.05 -3.54
CA LEU A 60 -3.19 -8.56 -3.46
C LEU A 60 -4.00 -9.37 -2.44
N PRO A 61 -5.01 -8.75 -1.81
CA PRO A 61 -5.89 -9.49 -0.91
C PRO A 61 -6.64 -10.59 -1.66
N ARG A 62 -6.72 -11.77 -1.07
CA ARG A 62 -7.50 -12.87 -1.64
C ARG A 62 -8.98 -12.67 -1.36
N PRO A 63 -9.85 -12.89 -2.38
CA PRO A 63 -11.29 -12.83 -2.17
C PRO A 63 -11.76 -13.97 -1.25
N GLY A 64 -12.90 -13.77 -0.58
CA GLY A 64 -13.52 -14.80 0.25
C GLY A 64 -12.95 -14.96 1.65
N ARG A 65 -11.93 -14.19 2.04
CA ARG A 65 -11.47 -14.21 3.44
C ARG A 65 -12.52 -13.56 4.34
N ARG A 66 -12.65 -14.11 5.54
CA ARG A 66 -13.53 -13.56 6.58
C ARG A 66 -12.74 -12.61 7.48
N GLY A 67 -13.45 -11.57 7.97
CA GLY A 67 -12.84 -10.58 8.87
C GLY A 67 -12.28 -11.19 10.15
N PRO A 68 -11.46 -10.40 10.88
CA PRO A 68 -11.31 -8.94 10.71
C PRO A 68 -10.48 -8.56 9.49
N PHE A 69 -10.70 -7.33 9.04
CA PHE A 69 -9.98 -6.73 7.90
C PHE A 69 -9.39 -5.39 8.30
N VAL A 70 -8.32 -5.01 7.61
CA VAL A 70 -7.83 -3.63 7.61
C VAL A 70 -7.86 -3.08 6.19
N THR A 71 -8.12 -1.78 6.08
CA THR A 71 -8.12 -1.06 4.81
C THR A 71 -6.89 -0.17 4.78
N LEU A 72 -6.14 -0.23 3.68
CA LEU A 72 -5.02 0.69 3.50
C LEU A 72 -5.54 2.12 3.27
N PRO A 73 -4.80 3.14 3.72
CA PRO A 73 -5.13 4.52 3.39
C PRO A 73 -5.26 4.73 1.88
N ALA A 74 -6.18 5.59 1.46
CA ALA A 74 -6.42 5.86 0.05
C ALA A 74 -5.16 6.32 -0.68
N LEU A 75 -4.34 7.15 -0.03
CA LEU A 75 -3.08 7.59 -0.62
C LEU A 75 -2.10 6.44 -0.84
N THR A 76 -2.00 5.52 0.12
CA THR A 76 -1.15 4.33 -0.01
C THR A 76 -1.63 3.48 -1.19
N GLU A 77 -2.93 3.24 -1.30
CA GLU A 77 -3.51 2.50 -2.41
C GLU A 77 -3.21 3.16 -3.76
N ALA A 78 -3.35 4.47 -3.85
CA ALA A 78 -3.04 5.22 -5.07
C ALA A 78 -1.57 5.06 -5.47
N LYS A 79 -0.65 5.12 -4.51
CA LYS A 79 0.78 4.91 -4.77
C LYS A 79 1.10 3.50 -5.21
N LEU A 80 0.45 2.50 -4.62
CA LEU A 80 0.60 1.11 -5.04
C LEU A 80 0.05 0.89 -6.45
N ALA A 81 -1.06 1.54 -6.79
CA ALA A 81 -1.62 1.50 -8.13
C ALA A 81 -0.66 2.14 -9.15
N LEU A 82 -0.03 3.26 -8.81
CA LEU A 82 0.98 3.88 -9.67
C LEU A 82 2.17 2.93 -9.90
N TYR A 83 2.68 2.34 -8.85
CA TYR A 83 3.76 1.36 -8.95
C TYR A 83 3.37 0.18 -9.86
N THR A 84 2.17 -0.34 -9.70
CA THR A 84 1.66 -1.46 -10.50
C THR A 84 1.56 -1.09 -11.99
N GLU A 85 1.05 0.11 -12.29
CA GLU A 85 0.96 0.60 -13.67
C GLU A 85 2.34 0.82 -14.28
N MET A 86 3.30 1.33 -13.50
CA MET A 86 4.68 1.47 -13.96
C MET A 86 5.30 0.12 -14.32
N ARG A 87 5.08 -0.90 -13.49
CA ARG A 87 5.56 -2.26 -13.78
C ARG A 87 4.93 -2.81 -15.05
N ALA A 88 3.63 -2.66 -15.21
CA ALA A 88 2.91 -3.14 -16.40
C ALA A 88 3.40 -2.45 -17.68
N ALA A 89 3.70 -1.16 -17.60
CA ALA A 89 4.21 -0.38 -18.73
C ALA A 89 5.72 -0.50 -18.91
N LYS A 90 6.42 -1.19 -18.01
CA LYS A 90 7.89 -1.29 -17.99
C LYS A 90 8.57 0.08 -17.93
N VAL A 91 7.99 1.00 -17.16
CA VAL A 91 8.49 2.35 -16.95
C VAL A 91 9.10 2.42 -15.55
N GLY A 92 10.39 2.66 -15.47
CA GLY A 92 11.09 2.87 -14.22
C GLY A 92 11.02 4.32 -13.73
N LYS A 93 11.58 4.59 -12.56
CA LYS A 93 11.56 5.93 -11.94
C LYS A 93 12.21 7.00 -12.81
N ALA A 94 13.38 6.71 -13.39
CA ALA A 94 14.09 7.67 -14.24
C ALA A 94 13.28 8.03 -15.48
N GLU A 95 12.66 7.05 -16.14
CA GLU A 95 11.81 7.27 -17.30
C GLU A 95 10.55 8.05 -16.94
N LEU A 96 9.94 7.77 -15.81
CA LEU A 96 8.78 8.51 -15.33
C LEU A 96 9.16 9.98 -15.06
N ALA A 97 10.29 10.21 -14.40
CA ALA A 97 10.80 11.56 -14.14
C ALA A 97 11.04 12.33 -15.45
N ARG A 98 11.63 11.66 -16.44
CA ARG A 98 11.86 12.24 -17.76
C ARG A 98 10.55 12.65 -18.44
N ARG A 99 9.56 11.76 -18.43
CA ARG A 99 8.24 12.05 -19.05
C ARG A 99 7.50 13.19 -18.36
N LEU A 100 7.66 13.30 -17.04
CA LEU A 100 7.05 14.37 -16.24
C LEU A 100 7.85 15.66 -16.25
N ASN A 101 9.08 15.63 -16.73
CA ASN A 101 10.04 16.73 -16.59
C ASN A 101 10.26 17.11 -15.12
N TRP A 102 10.37 16.09 -14.29
CA TRP A 102 10.62 16.21 -12.85
C TRP A 102 12.02 15.70 -12.50
N HIS A 103 12.48 16.08 -11.33
CA HIS A 103 13.70 15.51 -10.75
C HIS A 103 13.39 14.14 -10.13
N LEU A 104 14.36 13.23 -10.16
CA LEU A 104 14.18 11.87 -9.64
C LEU A 104 13.69 11.83 -8.20
N PRO A 105 14.18 12.66 -7.26
CA PRO A 105 13.65 12.67 -5.89
C PRO A 105 12.15 12.94 -5.79
N GLN A 106 11.57 13.69 -6.72
CA GLN A 106 10.12 13.93 -6.76
C GLN A 106 9.36 12.64 -7.07
N VAL A 107 9.90 11.82 -7.98
CA VAL A 107 9.31 10.51 -8.30
C VAL A 107 9.51 9.54 -7.13
N ASP A 108 10.67 9.54 -6.49
CA ASP A 108 10.92 8.72 -5.32
C ASP A 108 9.88 8.99 -4.22
N ARG A 109 9.53 10.25 -3.99
CA ARG A 109 8.50 10.62 -3.01
C ARG A 109 7.11 10.11 -3.40
N LEU A 110 6.77 10.11 -4.69
CA LEU A 110 5.48 9.56 -5.15
C LEU A 110 5.37 8.06 -4.84
N LEU A 111 6.48 7.34 -4.86
CA LEU A 111 6.51 5.90 -4.64
C LEU A 111 6.86 5.54 -3.19
N ASP A 112 7.12 6.51 -2.35
CA ASP A 112 7.33 6.29 -0.92
C ASP A 112 5.97 6.30 -0.22
N LEU A 113 5.54 5.15 0.28
CA LEU A 113 4.24 4.98 0.93
C LEU A 113 4.10 5.84 2.19
N ARG A 114 5.20 6.30 2.76
CA ARG A 114 5.22 7.11 3.98
C ARG A 114 5.26 8.61 3.72
N HIS A 115 5.36 9.01 2.46
CA HIS A 115 5.36 10.41 2.08
C HIS A 115 3.93 10.87 1.77
N ASN A 116 3.54 12.01 2.34
CA ASN A 116 2.23 12.60 2.12
C ASN A 116 2.21 13.37 0.80
N SER A 117 2.13 12.66 -0.32
CA SER A 117 2.14 13.26 -1.66
C SER A 117 0.79 13.88 -2.01
N ARG A 118 0.82 14.89 -2.87
CA ARG A 118 -0.38 15.57 -3.35
C ARG A 118 -1.06 14.73 -4.44
N LEU A 119 -2.38 14.76 -4.42
CA LEU A 119 -3.19 14.02 -5.40
C LEU A 119 -2.93 14.49 -6.83
N ASP A 120 -2.75 15.80 -7.06
CA ASP A 120 -2.48 16.34 -8.40
C ASP A 120 -1.15 15.82 -8.98
N GLN A 121 -0.16 15.55 -8.14
CA GLN A 121 1.10 14.94 -8.60
C GLN A 121 0.91 13.49 -9.01
N LEU A 122 0.08 12.73 -8.27
CA LEU A 122 -0.28 11.37 -8.66
C LEU A 122 -1.07 11.36 -9.96
N GLU A 123 -2.03 12.28 -10.11
CA GLU A 123 -2.79 12.43 -11.36
C GLU A 123 -1.88 12.68 -12.55
N ALA A 124 -0.88 13.57 -12.40
CA ALA A 124 0.09 13.85 -13.46
C ALA A 124 0.89 12.59 -13.84
N ALA A 125 1.33 11.82 -12.85
CA ALA A 125 2.08 10.59 -13.08
C ALA A 125 1.24 9.53 -13.81
N PHE A 126 0.00 9.34 -13.41
CA PHE A 126 -0.91 8.41 -14.12
C PHE A 126 -1.15 8.86 -15.55
N ARG A 127 -1.32 10.17 -15.77
CA ARG A 127 -1.62 10.71 -17.10
C ARG A 127 -0.50 10.40 -18.10
N VAL A 128 0.76 10.49 -17.73
CA VAL A 128 1.87 10.16 -18.64
C VAL A 128 2.01 8.67 -18.89
N LEU A 129 1.32 7.84 -18.11
CA LEU A 129 1.19 6.39 -18.35
C LEU A 129 -0.08 6.04 -19.13
N GLY A 130 -0.83 7.04 -19.59
CA GLY A 130 -2.09 6.82 -20.29
C GLY A 130 -3.24 6.38 -19.41
N LYS A 131 -3.16 6.69 -18.10
CA LYS A 131 -4.15 6.29 -17.10
C LYS A 131 -4.79 7.50 -16.44
N GLN A 132 -5.93 7.29 -15.84
CA GLN A 132 -6.67 8.31 -15.13
C GLN A 132 -7.06 7.79 -13.76
N ILE A 133 -6.84 8.59 -12.74
CA ILE A 133 -7.27 8.28 -11.39
C ILE A 133 -8.71 8.74 -11.21
N SER A 134 -9.54 7.94 -10.57
CA SER A 134 -10.89 8.31 -10.18
C SER A 134 -11.05 8.07 -8.68
N VAL A 135 -11.94 8.82 -8.06
CA VAL A 135 -12.20 8.73 -6.62
C VAL A 135 -13.64 8.30 -6.41
N GLU A 136 -13.82 7.24 -5.64
CA GLU A 136 -15.12 6.76 -5.23
C GLU A 136 -15.21 6.86 -3.71
N VAL A 137 -16.35 7.34 -3.23
CA VAL A 137 -16.62 7.42 -1.80
C VAL A 137 -17.71 6.42 -1.45
N SER A 138 -17.41 5.57 -0.47
CA SER A 138 -18.35 4.53 -0.01
C SER A 138 -18.52 4.63 1.51
N PRO A 139 -19.62 4.07 2.07
CA PRO A 139 -19.77 4.01 3.52
C PRO A 139 -18.61 3.30 4.19
N ALA A 140 -18.20 3.78 5.35
CA ALA A 140 -17.18 3.09 6.16
C ALA A 140 -17.77 1.77 6.71
N ALA A 141 -16.94 0.75 6.72
CA ALA A 141 -17.36 -0.55 7.23
C ALA A 141 -17.47 -0.56 8.76
#